data_976aa1f3a092d09979134f822b115428
#
_entry.id   976aa1f3a092d09979134f822b115428
#
_cell.length_a   1.000
_cell.length_b   1.000
_cell.length_c   1.000
_cell.angle_alpha   90.00
_cell.angle_beta   90.00
_cell.angle_gamma   90.00
#
_symmetry.space_group_name_H-M   'P 1'
#
loop_
_entity.id
_entity.type
_entity.pdbx_description
1 polymer ?
#
loop_
_entity_poly.entity_id
_entity_poly.type
_entity_poly.pdbx_seq_one_letter_code
_entity_poly.pdbx_strand_id
1 'polypeptide(L)'
;MAGERLPRAELSLTGVEGDRLVLVRDRRRIVTARSHPRLLGHRATLSASGEPLVDGRPWDSAEVARDVRAAAGDGARLERADVADRFDVLPLLVATDGAIEAFGHDGRRLRPNVVIAGVPGLDEREWPGRLVRIGDAVIGALKLRQRCVMTTYDPDTLEQDVSVLRRIQRDFGGALALDCFVERGAWIAEGDRVELES
;
A
#
# COMPACT_ATOMS: atom_id res chain seq x y z
N MET A 1 0.18 -5.49 -7.45
CA MET A 1 -0.59 -4.73 -8.45
C MET A 1 -0.63 -3.27 -8.03
N ALA A 2 -0.84 -2.34 -8.96
CA ALA A 2 -1.15 -0.95 -8.65
C ALA A 2 -2.55 -0.88 -8.03
N GLY A 3 -2.74 0.05 -7.09
CA GLY A 3 -4.04 0.34 -6.48
C GLY A 3 -4.78 1.46 -7.20
N GLU A 4 -5.87 1.91 -6.59
CA GLU A 4 -6.66 3.04 -7.05
C GLU A 4 -6.70 4.15 -6.00
N ARG A 5 -7.01 5.38 -6.42
CA ARG A 5 -7.27 6.49 -5.51
C ARG A 5 -8.77 6.54 -5.24
N LEU A 6 -9.14 6.57 -3.98
CA LEU A 6 -10.52 6.64 -3.53
C LEU A 6 -10.78 7.98 -2.84
N PRO A 7 -11.90 8.66 -3.12
CA PRO A 7 -12.28 9.90 -2.42
C PRO A 7 -12.72 9.61 -0.98
N ARG A 8 -13.11 8.38 -0.68
CA ARG A 8 -13.47 7.91 0.66
C ARG A 8 -13.21 6.41 0.78
N ALA A 9 -12.95 5.93 1.99
CA ALA A 9 -12.74 4.52 2.29
C ALA A 9 -13.24 4.19 3.68
N GLU A 10 -13.69 2.96 3.90
CA GLU A 10 -14.00 2.45 5.22
C GLU A 10 -12.74 1.80 5.81
N LEU A 11 -12.39 2.20 7.03
CA LEU A 11 -11.36 1.55 7.82
C LEU A 11 -12.03 0.60 8.82
N SER A 12 -11.58 -0.64 8.85
CA SER A 12 -11.87 -1.61 9.89
C SER A 12 -10.59 -1.98 10.64
N LEU A 13 -10.69 -2.80 11.67
CA LEU A 13 -9.51 -3.30 12.40
C LEU A 13 -8.55 -4.07 11.50
N THR A 14 -9.01 -4.51 10.34
CA THR A 14 -8.19 -5.20 9.32
C THR A 14 -7.68 -4.28 8.21
N GLY A 15 -7.76 -2.96 8.37
CA GLY A 15 -7.27 -1.97 7.41
C GLY A 15 -8.36 -1.38 6.54
N VAL A 16 -8.00 -0.98 5.32
CA VAL A 16 -8.96 -0.48 4.33
C VAL A 16 -9.82 -1.64 3.85
N GLU A 17 -11.15 -1.47 3.95
CA GLU A 17 -12.07 -2.47 3.44
C GLU A 17 -11.87 -2.68 1.93
N GLY A 18 -11.80 -3.93 1.52
CA GLY A 18 -11.51 -4.28 0.13
C GLY A 18 -10.03 -4.32 -0.27
N ASP A 19 -9.09 -3.88 0.60
CA ASP A 19 -7.66 -3.97 0.28
C ASP A 19 -7.17 -5.41 0.39
N ARG A 20 -6.39 -5.84 -0.62
CA ARG A 20 -5.68 -7.13 -0.66
C ARG A 20 -6.56 -8.35 -0.41
N LEU A 21 -7.80 -8.34 -0.93
CA LEU A 21 -8.72 -9.47 -0.84
C LEU A 21 -8.23 -10.71 -1.60
N VAL A 22 -7.32 -10.51 -2.57
CA VAL A 22 -6.76 -11.56 -3.41
C VAL A 22 -5.25 -11.44 -3.43
N LEU A 23 -4.57 -12.57 -3.36
CA LEU A 23 -3.12 -12.66 -3.44
C LEU A 23 -2.70 -13.65 -4.55
N VAL A 24 -1.44 -13.55 -4.96
CA VAL A 24 -0.84 -14.50 -5.90
C VAL A 24 -0.06 -15.54 -5.11
N ARG A 25 -0.32 -16.83 -5.38
CA ARG A 25 0.46 -17.95 -4.86
C ARG A 25 1.12 -18.74 -5.97
N ASP A 26 2.32 -19.23 -5.69
CA ASP A 26 2.91 -20.35 -6.40
C ASP A 26 3.11 -21.50 -5.40
N ARG A 27 2.46 -22.61 -5.67
CA ARG A 27 2.34 -23.74 -4.73
C ARG A 27 1.82 -23.26 -3.36
N ARG A 28 2.68 -23.21 -2.32
CA ARG A 28 2.33 -22.74 -0.97
C ARG A 28 2.91 -21.37 -0.61
N ARG A 29 3.64 -20.72 -1.54
CA ARG A 29 4.31 -19.44 -1.26
C ARG A 29 3.50 -18.29 -1.82
N ILE A 30 3.41 -17.21 -1.06
CA ILE A 30 2.88 -15.94 -1.54
C ILE A 30 3.93 -15.33 -2.49
N VAL A 31 3.49 -15.03 -3.69
CA VAL A 31 4.29 -14.37 -4.73
C VAL A 31 4.01 -12.88 -4.68
N THR A 32 5.05 -12.09 -4.55
CA THR A 32 4.94 -10.64 -4.45
C THR A 32 5.70 -9.95 -5.58
N ALA A 33 5.40 -8.67 -5.79
CA ALA A 33 6.13 -7.84 -6.74
C ALA A 33 7.61 -7.60 -6.37
N ARG A 34 8.06 -7.96 -5.16
CA ARG A 34 9.49 -7.96 -4.80
C ARG A 34 10.31 -8.88 -5.68
N SER A 35 9.78 -10.05 -6.00
CA SER A 35 10.42 -11.05 -6.85
C SER A 35 9.87 -11.07 -8.28
N HIS A 36 8.63 -10.58 -8.48
CA HIS A 36 7.95 -10.58 -9.77
C HIS A 36 7.40 -9.18 -10.07
N PRO A 37 8.27 -8.21 -10.44
CA PRO A 37 7.88 -6.80 -10.57
C PRO A 37 6.82 -6.54 -11.64
N ARG A 38 6.69 -7.41 -12.66
CA ARG A 38 5.62 -7.32 -13.67
C ARG A 38 4.21 -7.35 -13.06
N LEU A 39 4.04 -7.90 -11.85
CA LEU A 39 2.78 -7.82 -11.11
C LEU A 39 2.36 -6.38 -10.77
N LEU A 40 3.28 -5.42 -10.74
CA LEU A 40 2.97 -4.00 -10.54
C LEU A 40 2.23 -3.39 -11.74
N GLY A 41 2.39 -3.95 -12.94
CA GLY A 41 1.74 -3.47 -14.15
C GLY A 41 0.23 -3.74 -14.20
N HIS A 42 -0.29 -4.61 -13.33
CA HIS A 42 -1.72 -4.86 -13.22
C HIS A 42 -2.38 -3.90 -12.24
N ARG A 43 -3.59 -3.43 -12.57
CA ARG A 43 -4.38 -2.56 -11.71
C ARG A 43 -5.45 -3.37 -10.98
N ALA A 44 -5.50 -3.24 -9.67
CA ALA A 44 -6.53 -3.84 -8.83
C ALA A 44 -7.55 -2.76 -8.43
N THR A 45 -8.82 -3.06 -8.60
CA THR A 45 -9.97 -2.23 -8.22
C THR A 45 -11.07 -3.11 -7.64
N LEU A 46 -12.14 -2.49 -7.12
CA LEU A 46 -13.36 -3.20 -6.73
C LEU A 46 -14.48 -2.92 -7.74
N SER A 47 -15.33 -3.91 -7.98
CA SER A 47 -16.59 -3.74 -8.65
C SER A 47 -17.60 -3.00 -7.76
N ALA A 48 -18.73 -2.60 -8.30
CA ALA A 48 -19.83 -2.01 -7.52
C ALA A 48 -20.39 -2.94 -6.43
N SER A 49 -20.19 -4.25 -6.57
CA SER A 49 -20.58 -5.25 -5.55
C SER A 49 -19.47 -5.58 -4.54
N GLY A 50 -18.32 -4.89 -4.60
CA GLY A 50 -17.19 -5.13 -3.73
C GLY A 50 -16.28 -6.30 -4.13
N GLU A 51 -16.53 -6.93 -5.30
CA GLU A 51 -15.68 -8.02 -5.79
C GLU A 51 -14.42 -7.47 -6.47
N PRO A 52 -13.25 -8.10 -6.24
CA PRO A 52 -11.99 -7.68 -6.84
C PRO A 52 -12.02 -7.78 -8.38
N LEU A 53 -11.43 -6.77 -9.00
CA LEU A 53 -11.16 -6.75 -10.44
C LEU A 53 -9.65 -6.58 -10.66
N VAL A 54 -9.15 -7.21 -11.71
CA VAL A 54 -7.79 -7.00 -12.22
C VAL A 54 -7.88 -6.48 -13.64
N ASP A 55 -7.38 -5.28 -13.88
CA ASP A 55 -7.48 -4.59 -15.17
C ASP A 55 -8.93 -4.52 -15.68
N GLY A 56 -9.88 -4.26 -14.77
CA GLY A 56 -11.31 -4.17 -15.04
C GLY A 56 -12.05 -5.49 -15.26
N ARG A 57 -11.36 -6.65 -15.12
CA ARG A 57 -11.94 -8.00 -15.31
C ARG A 57 -12.06 -8.73 -13.97
N PRO A 58 -13.03 -9.64 -13.80
CA PRO A 58 -13.14 -10.48 -12.60
C PRO A 58 -11.81 -11.17 -12.29
N TRP A 59 -11.37 -11.10 -11.03
CA TRP A 59 -10.07 -11.62 -10.59
C TRP A 59 -9.88 -13.13 -10.85
N ASP A 60 -10.96 -13.90 -10.90
CA ASP A 60 -11.00 -15.35 -11.11
C ASP A 60 -11.21 -15.75 -12.57
N SER A 61 -11.25 -14.78 -13.50
CA SER A 61 -11.40 -15.07 -14.94
C SER A 61 -10.17 -15.78 -15.53
N ALA A 62 -10.40 -16.55 -16.58
CA ALA A 62 -9.34 -17.27 -17.30
C ALA A 62 -8.27 -16.34 -17.90
N GLU A 63 -8.70 -15.15 -18.35
CA GLU A 63 -7.83 -14.09 -18.88
C GLU A 63 -6.88 -13.57 -17.81
N VAL A 64 -7.42 -13.20 -16.65
CA VAL A 64 -6.62 -12.71 -15.51
C VAL A 64 -5.67 -13.81 -15.04
N ALA A 65 -6.12 -15.06 -14.95
CA ALA A 65 -5.24 -16.17 -14.58
C ALA A 65 -4.08 -16.36 -15.55
N ARG A 66 -4.30 -16.17 -16.87
CA ARG A 66 -3.24 -16.20 -17.89
C ARG A 66 -2.25 -15.06 -17.72
N ASP A 67 -2.75 -13.82 -17.52
CA ASP A 67 -1.92 -12.63 -17.40
C ASP A 67 -1.07 -12.69 -16.12
N VAL A 68 -1.62 -13.18 -15.01
CA VAL A 68 -0.87 -13.39 -13.76
C VAL A 68 0.21 -14.46 -13.94
N ARG A 69 -0.04 -15.55 -14.66
CA ARG A 69 1.01 -16.54 -14.99
C ARG A 69 2.11 -15.92 -15.85
N ALA A 70 1.77 -15.12 -16.84
CA ALA A 70 2.75 -14.41 -17.66
C ALA A 70 3.63 -13.44 -16.83
N ALA A 71 3.08 -12.84 -15.77
CA ALA A 71 3.79 -11.91 -14.90
C ALA A 71 4.60 -12.61 -13.80
N ALA A 72 4.16 -13.78 -13.30
CA ALA A 72 4.67 -14.40 -12.06
C ALA A 72 5.09 -15.88 -12.23
N GLY A 73 5.00 -16.44 -13.44
CA GLY A 73 5.37 -17.83 -13.76
C GLY A 73 4.17 -18.79 -13.82
N ASP A 74 4.36 -19.92 -14.49
CA ASP A 74 3.28 -20.87 -14.83
C ASP A 74 2.55 -21.46 -13.61
N GLY A 75 3.24 -21.57 -12.48
CA GLY A 75 2.67 -22.04 -11.21
C GLY A 75 1.83 -21.00 -10.46
N ALA A 76 1.84 -19.75 -10.92
CA ALA A 76 1.15 -18.65 -10.24
C ALA A 76 -0.37 -18.75 -10.43
N ARG A 77 -1.10 -18.58 -9.35
CA ARG A 77 -2.56 -18.49 -9.31
C ARG A 77 -3.02 -17.44 -8.32
N LEU A 78 -4.18 -16.87 -8.58
CA LEU A 78 -4.85 -15.99 -7.64
C LEU A 78 -5.69 -16.82 -6.65
N GLU A 79 -5.67 -16.40 -5.40
CA GLU A 79 -6.48 -16.99 -4.32
C GLU A 79 -7.03 -15.87 -3.45
N ARG A 80 -8.22 -16.07 -2.85
CA ARG A 80 -8.67 -15.17 -1.78
C ARG A 80 -7.72 -15.26 -0.60
N ALA A 81 -7.37 -14.09 -0.07
CA ALA A 81 -6.47 -13.98 1.06
C ALA A 81 -7.22 -14.22 2.37
N ASP A 82 -6.66 -15.04 3.23
CA ASP A 82 -7.03 -15.04 4.64
C ASP A 82 -6.51 -13.76 5.30
N VAL A 83 -7.16 -13.31 6.38
CA VAL A 83 -6.80 -12.07 7.07
C VAL A 83 -5.31 -12.06 7.46
N ALA A 84 -4.78 -13.18 7.93
CA ALA A 84 -3.39 -13.33 8.34
C ALA A 84 -2.38 -13.18 7.19
N ASP A 85 -2.79 -13.46 5.95
CA ASP A 85 -1.93 -13.42 4.76
C ASP A 85 -1.97 -12.08 4.03
N ARG A 86 -2.89 -11.18 4.40
CA ARG A 86 -3.15 -9.93 3.66
C ARG A 86 -2.00 -8.93 3.76
N PHE A 87 -1.29 -8.91 4.89
CA PHE A 87 -0.35 -7.84 5.19
C PHE A 87 1.03 -8.38 5.55
N ASP A 88 2.05 -7.71 5.02
CA ASP A 88 3.46 -8.01 5.27
C ASP A 88 3.90 -7.58 6.68
N VAL A 89 3.38 -6.46 7.17
CA VAL A 89 3.67 -5.91 8.51
C VAL A 89 2.38 -5.50 9.20
N LEU A 90 1.77 -4.40 8.77
CA LEU A 90 0.53 -3.85 9.31
C LEU A 90 -0.45 -3.50 8.17
N PRO A 91 -1.75 -3.35 8.51
CA PRO A 91 -2.79 -3.14 7.51
C PRO A 91 -2.69 -1.80 6.79
N LEU A 92 -2.09 -0.77 7.41
CA LEU A 92 -1.99 0.55 6.82
C LEU A 92 -0.54 0.99 6.66
N LEU A 93 -0.27 1.62 5.53
CA LEU A 93 0.91 2.44 5.29
C LEU A 93 0.45 3.89 5.13
N VAL A 94 0.93 4.77 5.99
CA VAL A 94 0.58 6.19 6.00
C VAL A 94 1.80 7.00 5.61
N ALA A 95 1.67 7.87 4.62
CA ALA A 95 2.67 8.84 4.24
C ALA A 95 2.15 10.26 4.50
N THR A 96 3.05 11.23 4.60
CA THR A 96 2.72 12.65 4.68
C THR A 96 3.16 13.36 3.40
N ASP A 97 2.55 14.48 3.10
CA ASP A 97 2.95 15.32 1.96
C ASP A 97 4.38 15.83 2.12
N GLY A 98 4.78 16.25 3.32
CA GLY A 98 6.16 16.65 3.60
C GLY A 98 7.17 15.54 3.39
N ALA A 99 6.87 14.30 3.82
CA ALA A 99 7.75 13.16 3.57
C ALA A 99 7.85 12.82 2.06
N ILE A 100 6.74 12.94 1.32
CA ILE A 100 6.73 12.74 -0.14
C ILE A 100 7.54 13.84 -0.83
N GLU A 101 7.42 15.09 -0.41
CA GLU A 101 8.23 16.21 -0.94
C GLU A 101 9.72 15.98 -0.65
N ALA A 102 10.08 15.66 0.58
CA ALA A 102 11.46 15.34 0.95
C ALA A 102 12.02 14.14 0.18
N PHE A 103 11.19 13.12 -0.07
CA PHE A 103 11.54 11.98 -0.91
C PHE A 103 11.91 12.39 -2.34
N GLY A 104 11.27 13.42 -2.91
CA GLY A 104 11.60 14.00 -4.21
C GLY A 104 11.38 13.09 -5.41
N HIS A 105 10.55 12.08 -5.26
CA HIS A 105 10.08 11.19 -6.32
C HIS A 105 8.56 11.02 -6.21
N ASP A 106 7.95 10.36 -7.19
CA ASP A 106 6.53 10.04 -7.15
C ASP A 106 6.17 9.28 -5.87
N GLY A 107 5.29 9.86 -5.04
CA GLY A 107 4.84 9.27 -3.77
C GLY A 107 4.20 7.89 -3.92
N ARG A 108 3.67 7.55 -5.10
CA ARG A 108 3.12 6.22 -5.40
C ARG A 108 4.19 5.11 -5.29
N ARG A 109 5.48 5.44 -5.41
CA ARG A 109 6.59 4.49 -5.15
C ARG A 109 6.62 4.02 -3.70
N LEU A 110 6.13 4.83 -2.76
CA LEU A 110 5.98 4.47 -1.35
C LEU A 110 4.77 3.58 -1.11
N ARG A 111 3.77 3.57 -2.00
CA ARG A 111 2.55 2.77 -1.96
C ARG A 111 1.72 2.98 -0.69
N PRO A 112 1.45 4.23 -0.28
CA PRO A 112 0.66 4.50 0.91
C PRO A 112 -0.81 4.11 0.71
N ASN A 113 -1.48 3.72 1.80
CA ASN A 113 -2.93 3.59 1.86
C ASN A 113 -3.59 4.95 2.14
N VAL A 114 -2.92 5.77 2.96
CA VAL A 114 -3.39 7.11 3.33
C VAL A 114 -2.25 8.11 3.16
N VAL A 115 -2.57 9.28 2.61
CA VAL A 115 -1.64 10.43 2.56
C VAL A 115 -2.25 11.55 3.38
N ILE A 116 -1.51 12.01 4.39
CA ILE A 116 -1.90 13.12 5.27
C ILE A 116 -1.20 14.38 4.77
N ALA A 117 -1.98 15.41 4.48
CA ALA A 117 -1.49 16.70 4.02
C ALA A 117 -1.29 17.69 5.17
N GLY A 118 -0.45 18.70 4.94
CA GLY A 118 -0.18 19.78 5.90
C GLY A 118 0.83 19.39 6.98
N VAL A 119 1.63 18.35 6.76
CA VAL A 119 2.68 17.90 7.68
C VAL A 119 4.04 18.36 7.15
N PRO A 120 4.72 19.31 7.80
CA PRO A 120 5.97 19.84 7.27
C PRO A 120 7.13 18.85 7.37
N GLY A 121 7.93 18.79 6.33
CA GLY A 121 9.20 18.03 6.30
C GLY A 121 9.01 16.56 6.64
N LEU A 122 9.66 16.12 7.70
CA LEU A 122 9.65 14.73 8.18
C LEU A 122 9.06 14.63 9.61
N ASP A 123 8.14 15.50 9.97
CA ASP A 123 7.56 15.55 11.32
C ASP A 123 6.85 14.25 11.70
N GLU A 124 6.38 13.46 10.72
CA GLU A 124 5.80 12.15 10.99
C GLU A 124 6.78 11.17 11.65
N ARG A 125 8.07 11.45 11.63
CA ARG A 125 9.08 10.61 12.30
C ARG A 125 8.95 10.60 13.81
N GLU A 126 8.29 11.61 14.39
CA GLU A 126 8.00 11.72 15.82
C GLU A 126 6.66 11.08 16.22
N TRP A 127 5.93 10.46 15.25
CA TRP A 127 4.62 9.87 15.51
C TRP A 127 4.62 8.41 15.99
N PRO A 128 5.69 7.59 15.84
CA PRO A 128 5.68 6.24 16.40
C PRO A 128 5.30 6.24 17.91
N GLY A 129 4.32 5.40 18.23
CA GLY A 129 3.72 5.32 19.57
C GLY A 129 2.54 6.24 19.80
N ARG A 130 2.16 7.10 18.86
CA ARG A 130 1.04 8.02 18.97
C ARG A 130 -0.18 7.55 18.20
N LEU A 131 -1.35 8.04 18.60
CA LEU A 131 -2.60 7.87 17.87
C LEU A 131 -2.85 9.07 16.95
N VAL A 132 -3.41 8.79 15.79
CA VAL A 132 -3.79 9.78 14.78
C VAL A 132 -5.27 9.61 14.49
N ARG A 133 -6.04 10.66 14.77
CA ARG A 133 -7.46 10.73 14.43
C ARG A 133 -7.60 11.24 13.00
N ILE A 134 -8.43 10.60 12.21
CA ILE A 134 -8.80 11.00 10.83
C ILE A 134 -10.33 10.97 10.77
N GLY A 135 -10.99 12.13 10.82
CA GLY A 135 -12.43 12.18 11.01
C GLY A 135 -12.85 11.43 12.28
N ASP A 136 -13.67 10.39 12.15
CA ASP A 136 -14.11 9.53 13.26
C ASP A 136 -13.21 8.30 13.45
N ALA A 137 -12.34 7.98 12.51
CA ALA A 137 -11.39 6.87 12.64
C ALA A 137 -10.19 7.25 13.52
N VAL A 138 -9.58 6.24 14.16
CA VAL A 138 -8.32 6.40 14.91
C VAL A 138 -7.36 5.31 14.47
N ILE A 139 -6.14 5.69 14.10
CA ILE A 139 -5.06 4.78 13.75
C ILE A 139 -3.88 4.97 14.69
N GLY A 140 -3.15 3.90 14.97
CA GLY A 140 -1.92 3.97 15.77
C GLY A 140 -0.70 3.89 14.88
N ALA A 141 0.21 4.87 14.98
CA ALA A 141 1.50 4.85 14.31
C ALA A 141 2.46 3.96 15.12
N LEU A 142 2.84 2.79 14.55
CA LEU A 142 3.70 1.85 15.25
C LEU A 142 5.18 2.20 15.07
N LYS A 143 5.61 2.37 13.83
CA LYS A 143 7.02 2.60 13.48
C LYS A 143 7.15 3.16 12.06
N LEU A 144 8.33 3.69 11.76
CA LEU A 144 8.72 4.00 10.38
C LEU A 144 8.85 2.73 9.54
N ARG A 145 8.35 2.78 8.32
CA ARG A 145 8.40 1.67 7.36
C ARG A 145 9.77 1.55 6.72
N GLN A 146 10.45 0.43 6.94
CA GLN A 146 11.66 0.07 6.18
C GLN A 146 11.32 -0.16 4.72
N ARG A 147 12.06 0.51 3.83
CA ARG A 147 11.79 0.48 2.39
C ARG A 147 12.58 -0.65 1.71
N CYS A 148 12.01 -1.16 0.65
CA CYS A 148 12.58 -2.29 -0.10
C CYS A 148 12.64 -1.99 -1.60
N VAL A 149 13.14 -2.93 -2.37
CA VAL A 149 13.29 -2.83 -3.83
C VAL A 149 12.04 -2.35 -4.57
N MET A 150 10.84 -2.54 -4.02
CA MET A 150 9.60 -2.10 -4.68
C MET A 150 9.53 -0.58 -4.90
N THR A 151 10.23 0.22 -4.10
CA THR A 151 10.31 1.68 -4.28
C THR A 151 11.13 2.09 -5.51
N THR A 152 11.94 1.18 -6.04
CA THR A 152 12.80 1.47 -7.19
C THR A 152 12.05 1.43 -8.53
N TYR A 153 10.87 0.80 -8.57
CA TYR A 153 10.10 0.70 -9.81
C TYR A 153 9.24 1.95 -10.03
N ASP A 154 9.31 2.48 -11.23
CA ASP A 154 8.42 3.55 -11.66
C ASP A 154 6.97 3.03 -11.68
N PRO A 155 5.99 3.77 -11.12
CA PRO A 155 4.62 3.28 -11.03
C PRO A 155 3.88 3.19 -12.36
N ASP A 156 4.35 3.87 -13.41
CA ASP A 156 3.72 3.90 -14.72
C ASP A 156 4.49 3.06 -15.75
N THR A 157 5.83 3.19 -15.81
CA THR A 157 6.66 2.50 -16.82
C THR A 157 7.21 1.16 -16.35
N LEU A 158 7.25 0.91 -15.04
CA LEU A 158 7.92 -0.21 -14.37
C LEU A 158 9.44 -0.23 -14.56
N GLU A 159 10.02 0.82 -15.11
CA GLU A 159 11.47 0.96 -15.18
C GLU A 159 12.07 0.99 -13.78
N GLN A 160 13.14 0.25 -13.59
CA GLN A 160 13.81 0.15 -12.31
C GLN A 160 14.93 1.17 -12.19
N ASP A 161 14.84 2.05 -11.17
CA ASP A 161 15.92 2.94 -10.75
C ASP A 161 16.36 2.58 -9.31
N VAL A 162 17.46 1.84 -9.20
CA VAL A 162 18.01 1.43 -7.91
C VAL A 162 18.59 2.60 -7.10
N SER A 163 18.84 3.76 -7.73
CA SER A 163 19.33 4.96 -7.04
C SER A 163 18.29 5.47 -6.02
N VAL A 164 17.00 5.27 -6.28
CA VAL A 164 15.90 5.62 -5.38
C VAL A 164 16.05 4.94 -4.02
N LEU A 165 16.27 3.64 -3.97
CA LEU A 165 16.45 2.93 -2.70
C LEU A 165 17.77 3.31 -2.02
N ARG A 166 18.85 3.52 -2.78
CA ARG A 166 20.12 3.99 -2.23
C ARG A 166 19.97 5.36 -1.59
N ARG A 167 19.21 6.27 -2.21
CA ARG A 167 18.88 7.57 -1.62
C ARG A 167 18.10 7.42 -0.32
N ILE A 168 17.07 6.55 -0.30
CA ILE A 168 16.30 6.29 0.93
C ILE A 168 17.23 5.77 2.04
N GLN A 169 18.15 4.88 1.73
CA GLN A 169 19.12 4.38 2.69
C GLN A 169 20.04 5.48 3.25
N ARG A 170 20.56 6.32 2.37
CA ARG A 170 21.52 7.37 2.74
C ARG A 170 20.86 8.53 3.48
N ASP A 171 19.73 9.05 2.94
CA ASP A 171 19.16 10.33 3.38
C ASP A 171 18.08 10.16 4.44
N PHE A 172 17.46 8.97 4.53
CA PHE A 172 16.34 8.70 5.43
C PHE A 172 16.55 7.50 6.36
N GLY A 173 17.77 6.97 6.46
CA GLY A 173 18.07 5.81 7.30
C GLY A 173 17.34 4.51 6.86
N GLY A 174 16.97 4.43 5.59
CA GLY A 174 16.26 3.27 5.02
C GLY A 174 14.75 3.26 5.25
N ALA A 175 14.18 4.27 5.94
CA ALA A 175 12.78 4.27 6.34
C ALA A 175 12.05 5.55 5.92
N LEU A 176 10.87 5.40 5.33
CA LEU A 176 9.92 6.47 4.97
C LEU A 176 8.50 5.95 5.09
N ALA A 177 7.56 6.83 5.46
CA ALA A 177 6.18 6.52 5.79
C ALA A 177 6.06 5.68 7.09
N LEU A 178 4.85 5.47 7.55
CA LEU A 178 4.53 4.85 8.82
C LEU A 178 3.77 3.54 8.63
N ASP A 179 4.19 2.48 9.30
CA ASP A 179 3.38 1.30 9.52
C ASP A 179 2.35 1.61 10.62
N CYS A 180 1.07 1.54 10.29
CA CYS A 180 -0.03 1.87 11.20
C CYS A 180 -1.02 0.71 11.32
N PHE A 181 -1.64 0.60 12.49
CA PHE A 181 -2.80 -0.25 12.76
C PHE A 181 -4.05 0.60 12.93
N VAL A 182 -5.22 0.01 12.82
CA VAL A 182 -6.49 0.69 13.09
C VAL A 182 -6.89 0.40 14.54
N GLU A 183 -7.01 1.45 15.34
CA GLU A 183 -7.49 1.38 16.73
C GLU A 183 -9.02 1.45 16.76
N ARG A 184 -9.60 2.36 15.96
CA ARG A 184 -11.04 2.51 15.80
C ARG A 184 -11.38 2.71 14.32
N GLY A 185 -12.15 1.79 13.77
CA GLY A 185 -12.64 1.87 12.40
C GLY A 185 -13.76 2.89 12.23
N ALA A 186 -13.78 3.55 11.08
CA ALA A 186 -14.83 4.42 10.60
C ALA A 186 -14.61 4.72 9.11
N TRP A 187 -15.56 5.42 8.49
CA TRP A 187 -15.35 6.02 7.19
C TRP A 187 -14.38 7.20 7.28
N ILE A 188 -13.46 7.27 6.35
CA ILE A 188 -12.58 8.42 6.11
C ILE A 188 -12.78 8.93 4.69
N ALA A 189 -12.60 10.24 4.48
CA ALA A 189 -12.74 10.90 3.20
C ALA A 189 -11.60 11.91 2.95
N GLU A 190 -11.39 12.25 1.68
CA GLU A 190 -10.50 13.36 1.35
C GLU A 190 -11.02 14.66 1.98
N GLY A 191 -10.11 15.37 2.66
CA GLY A 191 -10.43 16.61 3.37
C GLY A 191 -10.83 16.43 4.84
N ASP A 192 -10.93 15.20 5.34
CA ASP A 192 -11.16 14.97 6.76
C ASP A 192 -10.05 15.59 7.60
N ARG A 193 -10.45 16.17 8.74
CA ARG A 193 -9.52 16.72 9.71
C ARG A 193 -8.67 15.62 10.32
N VAL A 194 -7.36 15.88 10.39
CA VAL A 194 -6.38 14.98 11.01
C VAL A 194 -5.84 15.63 12.29
N GLU A 195 -5.81 14.88 13.36
CA GLU A 195 -5.32 15.32 14.66
C GLU A 195 -4.40 14.25 15.26
N LEU A 196 -3.24 14.69 15.75
CA LEU A 196 -2.32 13.83 16.48
C LEU A 196 -2.73 13.84 17.96
N GLU A 197 -3.13 12.69 18.50
CA GLU A 197 -3.51 12.55 19.91
C GLU A 197 -2.26 12.43 20.79
N SER A 198 -2.37 12.99 21.97
CA SER A 198 -1.27 13.03 22.96
C SER A 198 -1.01 11.65 23.56
#